data_9222990f9c11664c5cc352311e1a1bf9
#
_entry.id   9222990f9c11664c5cc352311e1a1bf9
#
_cell.length_a   1.000
_cell.length_b   1.000
_cell.length_c   1.000
_cell.angle_alpha   90.00
_cell.angle_beta   90.00
_cell.angle_gamma   90.00
#
_symmetry.space_group_name_H-M   'P 1'
#
loop_
_entity.id
_entity.type
_entity.pdbx_description
1 polymer ?
#
loop_
_entity_poly.entity_id
_entity_poly.type
_entity_poly.pdbx_seq_one_letter_code
_entity_poly.pdbx_strand_id
1 'polypeptide(L)'
;SAGFLKITREGVVQAVKIGIRLIYLVIGSSIMTLTTTPNQLTDGLERILHPLNKIHVPVHEISMMMSIALRFIPILLEETDKIMKAQIARGADFESGNLIQKAKGLIPLLVPLFISAFRRADDLAMAMEARCYHGGDNRTQMKPLHYEKRDYAAYGILVVYLAVGGAFRVAGL
;
A
#
# COMPACT_ATOMS: atom_id res chain seq x y z
N SER A 1 -34.86 -11.02 36.59
CA SER A 1 -34.75 -11.61 35.25
C SER A 1 -33.93 -10.70 34.35
N ALA A 2 -32.61 -10.81 34.41
CA ALA A 2 -31.69 -10.16 33.49
C ALA A 2 -31.08 -11.23 32.57
N GLY A 3 -31.85 -11.63 31.57
CA GLY A 3 -31.58 -12.79 30.71
C GLY A 3 -30.71 -12.53 29.51
N PHE A 4 -29.93 -11.43 29.43
CA PHE A 4 -29.16 -11.08 28.23
C PHE A 4 -27.66 -11.32 28.32
N LEU A 5 -27.10 -11.62 29.49
CA LEU A 5 -25.66 -11.87 29.65
C LEU A 5 -25.46 -13.23 30.32
N LYS A 6 -25.53 -14.32 29.56
CA LYS A 6 -24.98 -15.62 29.98
C LYS A 6 -23.44 -15.56 29.81
N ILE A 7 -22.75 -15.23 30.90
CA ILE A 7 -21.30 -15.37 30.95
C ILE A 7 -20.99 -16.86 31.07
N THR A 8 -20.77 -17.48 29.91
CA THR A 8 -20.35 -18.87 29.84
C THR A 8 -18.83 -18.91 29.84
N ARG A 9 -18.22 -19.87 30.55
CA ARG A 9 -16.76 -20.03 30.60
C ARG A 9 -16.13 -20.09 29.20
N GLU A 10 -16.80 -20.73 28.28
CA GLU A 10 -16.41 -20.79 26.85
C GLU A 10 -16.43 -19.41 26.17
N GLY A 11 -17.44 -18.60 26.47
CA GLY A 11 -17.53 -17.23 25.92
C GLY A 11 -16.40 -16.33 26.42
N VAL A 12 -15.98 -16.44 27.68
CA VAL A 12 -14.84 -15.69 28.21
C VAL A 12 -13.53 -16.13 27.54
N VAL A 13 -13.32 -17.44 27.41
CA VAL A 13 -12.13 -17.98 26.72
C VAL A 13 -12.09 -17.53 25.27
N GLN A 14 -13.24 -17.53 24.59
CA GLN A 14 -13.32 -17.06 23.21
C GLN A 14 -13.04 -15.55 23.09
N ALA A 15 -13.57 -14.75 24.00
CA ALA A 15 -13.30 -13.30 24.05
C ALA A 15 -11.81 -13.00 24.25
N VAL A 16 -11.15 -13.72 25.16
CA VAL A 16 -9.72 -13.58 25.39
C VAL A 16 -8.91 -13.99 24.15
N LYS A 17 -9.25 -15.10 23.50
CA LYS A 17 -8.59 -15.54 22.26
C LYS A 17 -8.72 -14.48 21.16
N ILE A 18 -9.92 -13.90 20.97
CA ILE A 18 -10.17 -12.84 19.99
C ILE A 18 -9.36 -11.58 20.35
N GLY A 19 -9.34 -11.19 21.62
CA GLY A 19 -8.57 -10.05 22.10
C GLY A 19 -7.07 -10.20 21.79
N ILE A 20 -6.49 -11.35 22.13
CA ILE A 20 -5.09 -11.66 21.84
C ILE A 20 -4.84 -11.64 20.33
N ARG A 21 -5.73 -12.22 19.52
CA ARG A 21 -5.62 -12.21 18.06
C ARG A 21 -5.61 -10.79 17.48
N LEU A 22 -6.47 -9.91 17.98
CA LEU A 22 -6.51 -8.51 17.56
C LEU A 22 -5.22 -7.78 17.92
N ILE A 23 -4.69 -7.99 19.13
CA ILE A 23 -3.42 -7.41 19.56
C ILE A 23 -2.28 -7.86 18.63
N TYR A 24 -2.18 -9.14 18.31
CA TYR A 24 -1.15 -9.63 17.37
C TYR A 24 -1.29 -9.05 15.98
N LEU A 25 -2.52 -8.89 15.46
CA LEU A 25 -2.74 -8.26 14.16
C LEU A 25 -2.31 -6.80 14.16
N VAL A 26 -2.65 -6.04 15.21
CA VAL A 26 -2.25 -4.63 15.32
C VAL A 26 -0.73 -4.49 15.43
N ILE A 27 -0.10 -5.29 16.30
CA ILE A 27 1.37 -5.27 16.47
C ILE A 27 2.06 -5.65 15.16
N GLY A 28 1.63 -6.73 14.50
CA GLY A 28 2.22 -7.18 13.23
C GLY A 28 2.12 -6.13 12.12
N SER A 29 0.94 -5.52 11.97
CA SER A 29 0.73 -4.45 10.99
C SER A 29 1.59 -3.21 11.30
N SER A 30 1.68 -2.84 12.59
CA SER A 30 2.48 -1.69 13.01
C SER A 30 3.97 -1.91 12.76
N ILE A 31 4.49 -3.10 13.08
CA ILE A 31 5.89 -3.44 12.81
C ILE A 31 6.16 -3.36 11.30
N MET A 32 5.32 -3.96 10.46
CA MET A 32 5.47 -3.90 9.00
C MET A 32 5.50 -2.44 8.50
N THR A 33 4.59 -1.60 8.97
CA THR A 33 4.49 -0.20 8.54
C THR A 33 5.70 0.63 8.96
N LEU A 34 6.27 0.35 10.14
CA LEU A 34 7.42 1.09 10.68
C LEU A 34 8.76 0.61 10.13
N THR A 35 8.85 -0.65 9.70
CA THR A 35 10.13 -1.25 9.24
C THR A 35 10.29 -1.24 7.73
N THR A 36 9.18 -1.22 6.97
CA THR A 36 9.20 -1.38 5.52
C THR A 36 8.79 -0.09 4.82
N THR A 37 9.66 0.42 3.95
CA THR A 37 9.30 1.57 3.11
C THR A 37 8.37 1.14 1.97
N PRO A 38 7.48 2.05 1.47
CA PRO A 38 6.61 1.74 0.35
C PRO A 38 7.36 1.23 -0.91
N ASN A 39 8.56 1.76 -1.17
CA ASN A 39 9.39 1.31 -2.29
C ASN A 39 9.88 -0.13 -2.10
N GLN A 40 10.32 -0.49 -0.89
CA GLN A 40 10.71 -1.87 -0.59
C GLN A 40 9.55 -2.86 -0.71
N LEU A 41 8.33 -2.40 -0.36
CA LEU A 41 7.12 -3.21 -0.55
C LEU A 41 6.83 -3.46 -2.02
N THR A 42 6.99 -2.44 -2.88
CA THR A 42 6.83 -2.57 -4.33
C THR A 42 7.87 -3.52 -4.94
N ASP A 43 9.13 -3.40 -4.53
CA ASP A 43 10.20 -4.29 -4.97
C ASP A 43 9.98 -5.75 -4.52
N GLY A 44 9.47 -5.93 -3.29
CA GLY A 44 9.07 -7.24 -2.78
C GLY A 44 7.91 -7.84 -3.57
N LEU A 45 6.91 -7.02 -3.92
CA LEU A 45 5.77 -7.44 -4.73
C LEU A 45 6.20 -7.86 -6.14
N GLU A 46 7.11 -7.10 -6.79
CA GLU A 46 7.70 -7.46 -8.07
C GLU A 46 8.33 -8.85 -8.04
N ARG A 47 9.10 -9.16 -7.00
CA ARG A 47 9.72 -10.48 -6.85
C ARG A 47 8.71 -11.61 -6.69
N ILE A 48 7.66 -11.38 -5.89
CA ILE A 48 6.60 -12.38 -5.69
C ILE A 48 5.81 -12.60 -6.98
N LEU A 49 5.57 -11.53 -7.75
CA LEU A 49 4.83 -11.59 -9.01
C LEU A 49 5.68 -12.00 -10.21
N HIS A 50 7.01 -12.03 -10.08
CA HIS A 50 7.93 -12.41 -11.18
C HIS A 50 7.56 -13.72 -11.90
N PRO A 51 7.08 -14.80 -11.22
CA PRO A 51 6.62 -16.01 -11.92
C PRO A 51 5.46 -15.75 -12.89
N LEU A 52 4.66 -14.67 -12.70
CA LEU A 52 3.56 -14.30 -13.59
C LEU A 52 4.04 -13.78 -14.96
N ASN A 53 5.32 -13.42 -15.11
CA ASN A 53 5.91 -13.11 -16.41
C ASN A 53 5.76 -14.29 -17.40
N LYS A 54 5.69 -15.53 -16.90
CA LYS A 54 5.43 -16.72 -17.73
C LYS A 54 4.02 -16.72 -18.35
N ILE A 55 3.09 -15.95 -17.81
CA ILE A 55 1.70 -15.82 -18.28
C ILE A 55 1.53 -14.50 -19.07
N HIS A 56 2.62 -13.90 -19.56
CA HIS A 56 2.65 -12.64 -20.31
C HIS A 56 2.12 -11.42 -19.52
N VAL A 57 2.20 -11.43 -18.20
CA VAL A 57 1.92 -10.24 -17.37
C VAL A 57 3.18 -9.40 -17.28
N PRO A 58 3.19 -8.13 -17.71
CA PRO A 58 4.35 -7.24 -17.66
C PRO A 58 4.62 -6.76 -16.21
N VAL A 59 5.11 -7.66 -15.35
CA VAL A 59 5.30 -7.40 -13.91
C VAL A 59 6.26 -6.26 -13.66
N HIS A 60 7.33 -6.17 -14.45
CA HIS A 60 8.33 -5.12 -14.30
C HIS A 60 7.74 -3.73 -14.59
N GLU A 61 6.96 -3.60 -15.64
CA GLU A 61 6.28 -2.35 -16.01
C GLU A 61 5.27 -1.93 -14.93
N ILE A 62 4.54 -2.89 -14.38
CA ILE A 62 3.59 -2.63 -13.27
C ILE A 62 4.35 -2.12 -12.04
N SER A 63 5.45 -2.77 -11.67
CA SER A 63 6.27 -2.35 -10.53
C SER A 63 6.84 -0.95 -10.73
N MET A 64 7.31 -0.65 -11.95
CA MET A 64 7.78 0.68 -12.29
C MET A 64 6.68 1.74 -12.21
N MET A 65 5.48 1.45 -12.72
CA MET A 65 4.33 2.34 -12.60
C MET A 65 3.98 2.61 -11.14
N MET A 66 3.99 1.58 -10.27
CA MET A 66 3.76 1.73 -8.84
C MET A 66 4.82 2.62 -8.19
N SER A 67 6.10 2.44 -8.52
CA SER A 67 7.20 3.26 -7.99
C SER A 67 7.08 4.72 -8.40
N ILE A 68 6.69 4.98 -9.66
CA ILE A 68 6.40 6.33 -10.17
C ILE A 68 5.21 6.95 -9.43
N ALA A 69 4.11 6.18 -9.27
CA ALA A 69 2.93 6.63 -8.57
C ALA A 69 3.24 7.02 -7.11
N LEU A 70 3.97 6.17 -6.38
CA LEU A 70 4.38 6.46 -4.99
C LEU A 70 5.23 7.74 -4.88
N ARG A 71 6.07 8.02 -5.89
CA ARG A 71 6.85 9.25 -5.95
C ARG A 71 5.98 10.48 -6.22
N PHE A 72 4.94 10.33 -7.05
CA PHE A 72 4.08 11.45 -7.43
C PHE A 72 3.02 11.79 -6.38
N ILE A 73 2.64 10.85 -5.50
CA ILE A 73 1.66 11.11 -4.43
C ILE A 73 2.02 12.36 -3.61
N PRO A 74 3.21 12.50 -3.01
CA PRO A 74 3.54 13.70 -2.23
C PRO A 74 3.50 14.97 -3.08
N ILE A 75 3.99 14.90 -4.33
CA ILE A 75 4.04 16.03 -5.25
C ILE A 75 2.62 16.50 -5.61
N LEU A 76 1.71 15.55 -5.88
CA LEU A 76 0.32 15.86 -6.20
C LEU A 76 -0.44 16.39 -4.98
N LEU A 77 -0.12 15.94 -3.76
CA LEU A 77 -0.69 16.50 -2.54
C LEU A 77 -0.30 17.97 -2.37
N GLU A 78 0.98 18.30 -2.52
CA GLU A 78 1.45 19.70 -2.47
C GLU A 78 0.81 20.56 -3.55
N GLU A 79 0.65 20.04 -4.77
CA GLU A 79 -0.02 20.72 -5.87
C GLU A 79 -1.50 20.97 -5.57
N THR A 80 -2.17 19.95 -5.00
CA THR A 80 -3.57 20.05 -4.57
C THR A 80 -3.74 21.17 -3.54
N ASP A 81 -2.88 21.26 -2.55
CA ASP A 81 -2.91 22.31 -1.53
C ASP A 81 -2.72 23.72 -2.15
N LYS A 82 -1.81 23.84 -3.12
CA LYS A 82 -1.58 25.12 -3.82
C LYS A 82 -2.80 25.52 -4.63
N ILE A 83 -3.37 24.59 -5.41
CA ILE A 83 -4.56 24.85 -6.21
C ILE A 83 -5.75 25.18 -5.31
N MET A 84 -5.94 24.45 -4.21
CA MET A 84 -7.00 24.69 -3.24
C MET A 84 -6.93 26.10 -2.66
N LYS A 85 -5.75 26.52 -2.18
CA LYS A 85 -5.53 27.88 -1.66
C LYS A 85 -5.81 28.96 -2.73
N ALA A 86 -5.40 28.72 -3.96
CA ALA A 86 -5.67 29.63 -5.06
C ALA A 86 -7.17 29.73 -5.39
N GLN A 87 -7.92 28.62 -5.34
CA GLN A 87 -9.35 28.62 -5.59
C GLN A 87 -10.12 29.27 -4.44
N ILE A 88 -9.73 29.06 -3.18
CA ILE A 88 -10.32 29.75 -2.03
C ILE A 88 -10.13 31.26 -2.17
N ALA A 89 -8.94 31.72 -2.58
CA ALA A 89 -8.68 33.13 -2.83
C ALA A 89 -9.53 33.73 -3.97
N ARG A 90 -10.05 32.89 -4.88
CA ARG A 90 -10.99 33.26 -5.93
C ARG A 90 -12.46 33.17 -5.50
N GLY A 91 -12.73 32.86 -4.23
CA GLY A 91 -14.06 32.75 -3.68
C GLY A 91 -14.73 31.39 -3.84
N ALA A 92 -13.96 30.35 -4.14
CA ALA A 92 -14.49 28.99 -4.16
C ALA A 92 -14.79 28.53 -2.73
N ASP A 93 -15.99 27.96 -2.55
CA ASP A 93 -16.43 27.38 -1.29
C ASP A 93 -16.55 25.87 -1.45
N PHE A 94 -15.73 25.12 -0.69
CA PHE A 94 -15.66 23.66 -0.73
C PHE A 94 -16.47 23.00 0.41
N GLU A 95 -16.91 23.77 1.42
CA GLU A 95 -17.51 23.23 2.62
C GLU A 95 -19.04 23.39 2.65
N SER A 96 -19.58 24.44 2.04
CA SER A 96 -21.00 24.77 2.10
C SER A 96 -21.84 24.01 1.07
N GLY A 97 -23.08 23.71 1.45
CA GLY A 97 -24.08 23.21 0.51
C GLY A 97 -24.33 21.71 0.54
N ASN A 98 -25.22 21.27 -0.38
CA ASN A 98 -25.65 19.89 -0.52
C ASN A 98 -24.53 19.03 -1.16
N LEU A 99 -24.56 17.69 -1.03
CA LEU A 99 -23.56 16.77 -1.59
C LEU A 99 -23.25 17.02 -3.08
N ILE A 100 -24.29 17.35 -3.88
CA ILE A 100 -24.13 17.67 -5.31
C ILE A 100 -23.40 19.01 -5.51
N GLN A 101 -23.64 19.99 -4.67
CA GLN A 101 -22.96 21.28 -4.72
C GLN A 101 -21.49 21.15 -4.30
N LYS A 102 -21.19 20.36 -3.28
CA LYS A 102 -19.82 20.03 -2.87
C LYS A 102 -19.04 19.31 -4.00
N ALA A 103 -19.70 18.34 -4.66
CA ALA A 103 -19.09 17.66 -5.80
C ALA A 103 -18.79 18.62 -6.98
N LYS A 104 -19.69 19.55 -7.28
CA LYS A 104 -19.46 20.59 -8.29
C LYS A 104 -18.36 21.57 -7.89
N GLY A 105 -18.26 21.88 -6.60
CA GLY A 105 -17.18 22.71 -6.05
C GLY A 105 -15.78 22.12 -6.20
N LEU A 106 -15.66 20.78 -6.33
CA LEU A 106 -14.38 20.12 -6.56
C LEU A 106 -13.89 20.18 -8.01
N ILE A 107 -14.76 20.47 -8.98
CA ILE A 107 -14.38 20.53 -10.41
C ILE A 107 -13.25 21.54 -10.65
N PRO A 108 -13.30 22.79 -10.13
CA PRO A 108 -12.22 23.76 -10.29
C PRO A 108 -10.87 23.32 -9.68
N LEU A 109 -10.88 22.36 -8.78
CA LEU A 109 -9.68 21.75 -8.21
C LEU A 109 -9.18 20.61 -9.10
N LEU A 110 -10.09 19.74 -9.54
CA LEU A 110 -9.74 18.52 -10.29
C LEU A 110 -9.17 18.83 -11.68
N VAL A 111 -9.77 19.78 -12.41
CA VAL A 111 -9.34 20.09 -13.79
C VAL A 111 -7.88 20.57 -13.84
N PRO A 112 -7.44 21.57 -13.06
CA PRO A 112 -6.04 21.97 -13.04
C PRO A 112 -5.10 20.86 -12.57
N LEU A 113 -5.53 20.05 -11.59
CA LEU A 113 -4.75 18.92 -11.08
C LEU A 113 -4.50 17.87 -12.17
N PHE A 114 -5.53 17.51 -12.94
CA PHE A 114 -5.39 16.60 -14.08
C PHE A 114 -4.43 17.15 -15.14
N ILE A 115 -4.58 18.43 -15.52
CA ILE A 115 -3.69 19.05 -16.50
C ILE A 115 -2.23 19.02 -16.02
N SER A 116 -2.00 19.32 -14.73
CA SER A 116 -0.66 19.27 -14.14
C SER A 116 -0.11 17.83 -14.13
N ALA A 117 -0.93 16.83 -13.78
CA ALA A 117 -0.55 15.43 -13.77
C ALA A 117 -0.16 14.93 -15.18
N PHE A 118 -0.94 15.28 -16.21
CA PHE A 118 -0.60 14.93 -17.61
C PHE A 118 0.69 15.58 -18.09
N ARG A 119 0.90 16.86 -17.82
CA ARG A 119 2.15 17.55 -18.17
C ARG A 119 3.37 16.86 -17.52
N ARG A 120 3.25 16.47 -16.25
CA ARG A 120 4.32 15.74 -15.55
C ARG A 120 4.56 14.35 -16.14
N ALA A 121 3.50 13.68 -16.59
CA ALA A 121 3.62 12.38 -17.26
C ALA A 121 4.36 12.53 -18.60
N ASP A 122 4.04 13.55 -19.39
CA ASP A 122 4.73 13.85 -20.64
C ASP A 122 6.20 14.22 -20.41
N ASP A 123 6.50 15.08 -19.44
CA ASP A 123 7.87 15.44 -19.07
C ASP A 123 8.68 14.21 -18.63
N LEU A 124 8.05 13.32 -17.85
CA LEU A 124 8.69 12.07 -17.43
C LEU A 124 8.95 11.15 -18.63
N ALA A 125 7.97 11.00 -19.53
CA ALA A 125 8.11 10.17 -20.72
C ALA A 125 9.27 10.65 -21.59
N MET A 126 9.34 11.97 -21.88
CA MET A 126 10.46 12.57 -22.61
C MET A 126 11.80 12.36 -21.91
N ALA A 127 11.83 12.49 -20.58
CA ALA A 127 13.06 12.24 -19.82
C ALA A 127 13.48 10.77 -19.85
N MET A 128 12.54 9.84 -19.91
CA MET A 128 12.82 8.40 -20.04
C MET A 128 13.33 8.07 -21.44
N GLU A 129 12.73 8.62 -22.49
CA GLU A 129 13.21 8.49 -23.89
C GLU A 129 14.63 9.04 -24.05
N ALA A 130 14.89 10.23 -23.50
CA ALA A 130 16.24 10.85 -23.53
C ALA A 130 17.31 10.00 -22.81
N ARG A 131 16.88 9.13 -21.88
CA ARG A 131 17.75 8.16 -21.20
C ARG A 131 17.75 6.79 -21.85
N CYS A 132 17.24 6.67 -23.07
CA CYS A 132 17.16 5.44 -23.84
C CYS A 132 16.40 4.32 -23.11
N TYR A 133 15.26 4.65 -22.49
CA TYR A 133 14.40 3.65 -21.88
C TYR A 133 13.61 2.91 -22.96
N HIS A 134 13.82 1.60 -23.11
CA HIS A 134 13.16 0.74 -24.09
C HIS A 134 12.43 -0.47 -23.46
N GLY A 135 11.94 -0.32 -22.24
CA GLY A 135 11.28 -1.40 -21.51
C GLY A 135 12.15 -2.04 -20.42
N GLY A 136 11.64 -3.13 -19.83
CA GLY A 136 12.22 -3.78 -18.65
C GLY A 136 13.28 -4.83 -18.93
N ASP A 137 13.42 -5.29 -20.18
CA ASP A 137 14.30 -6.40 -20.53
C ASP A 137 15.78 -6.04 -20.35
N ASN A 138 16.55 -6.97 -19.75
CA ASN A 138 18.00 -6.85 -19.50
C ASN A 138 18.43 -5.66 -18.62
N ARG A 139 17.59 -5.18 -17.73
CA ARG A 139 17.94 -4.11 -16.78
C ARG A 139 18.39 -4.64 -15.43
N THR A 140 19.38 -3.98 -14.84
CA THR A 140 19.84 -4.24 -13.47
C THR A 140 19.24 -3.23 -12.51
N GLN A 141 18.90 -3.67 -11.30
CA GLN A 141 18.46 -2.78 -10.23
C GLN A 141 19.68 -2.13 -9.54
N MET A 142 19.63 -0.81 -9.33
CA MET A 142 20.72 -0.07 -8.66
C MET A 142 20.86 -0.50 -7.19
N LYS A 143 19.76 -0.84 -6.51
CA LYS A 143 19.72 -1.33 -5.13
C LYS A 143 18.89 -2.61 -5.07
N PRO A 144 19.44 -3.75 -5.52
CA PRO A 144 18.70 -5.01 -5.43
C PRO A 144 18.52 -5.41 -3.96
N LEU A 145 17.34 -5.94 -3.64
CA LEU A 145 17.10 -6.54 -2.33
C LEU A 145 17.96 -7.81 -2.21
N HIS A 146 18.79 -7.91 -1.19
CA HIS A 146 19.56 -9.10 -0.87
C HIS A 146 19.00 -9.77 0.37
N TYR A 147 18.96 -11.11 0.36
CA TYR A 147 18.62 -11.89 1.55
C TYR A 147 19.77 -11.83 2.53
N GLU A 148 19.51 -11.38 3.76
CA GLU A 148 20.44 -11.43 4.87
C GLU A 148 20.23 -12.70 5.71
N LYS A 149 21.22 -13.02 6.55
CA LYS A 149 21.11 -14.15 7.50
C LYS A 149 19.92 -14.03 8.45
N ARG A 150 19.48 -12.78 8.71
CA ARG A 150 18.30 -12.47 9.54
C ARG A 150 17.01 -12.95 8.88
N ASP A 151 16.92 -12.87 7.55
CA ASP A 151 15.73 -13.27 6.79
C ASP A 151 15.55 -14.80 6.85
N TYR A 152 16.65 -15.55 6.71
CA TYR A 152 16.62 -17.01 6.87
C TYR A 152 16.21 -17.43 8.28
N ALA A 153 16.67 -16.71 9.31
CA ALA A 153 16.25 -16.95 10.69
C ALA A 153 14.75 -16.66 10.87
N ALA A 154 14.25 -15.56 10.29
CA ALA A 154 12.84 -15.22 10.33
C ALA A 154 11.96 -16.28 9.64
N TYR A 155 12.37 -16.77 8.46
CA TYR A 155 11.69 -17.87 7.78
C TYR A 155 11.72 -19.15 8.61
N GLY A 156 12.83 -19.47 9.25
CA GLY A 156 12.94 -20.63 10.15
C GLY A 156 11.94 -20.53 11.31
N ILE A 157 11.87 -19.40 11.97
CA ILE A 157 10.93 -19.14 13.07
C ILE A 157 9.47 -19.26 12.56
N LEU A 158 9.16 -18.69 11.40
CA LEU A 158 7.82 -18.76 10.80
C LEU A 158 7.41 -20.22 10.51
N VAL A 159 8.30 -21.01 9.91
CA VAL A 159 8.03 -22.42 9.60
C VAL A 159 7.80 -23.24 10.89
N VAL A 160 8.63 -23.04 11.91
CA VAL A 160 8.46 -23.70 13.22
C VAL A 160 7.12 -23.31 13.84
N TYR A 161 6.77 -22.02 13.81
CA TYR A 161 5.49 -21.53 14.34
C TYR A 161 4.29 -22.16 13.62
N LEU A 162 4.33 -22.22 12.29
CA LEU A 162 3.26 -22.85 11.49
C LEU A 162 3.18 -24.37 11.72
N ALA A 163 4.33 -25.05 11.85
CA ALA A 163 4.38 -26.48 12.14
C ALA A 163 3.78 -26.80 13.51
N VAL A 164 4.16 -26.03 14.53
CA VAL A 164 3.63 -26.19 15.90
C VAL A 164 2.13 -25.88 15.93
N GLY A 165 1.69 -24.77 15.33
CA GLY A 165 0.27 -24.40 15.25
C GLY A 165 -0.57 -25.44 14.47
N GLY A 166 -0.03 -25.97 13.39
CA GLY A 166 -0.65 -27.05 12.63
C GLY A 166 -0.75 -28.35 13.43
N ALA A 167 0.31 -28.72 14.16
CA ALA A 167 0.32 -29.91 15.00
C ALA A 167 -0.73 -29.81 16.14
N PHE A 168 -0.82 -28.66 16.81
CA PHE A 168 -1.85 -28.44 17.83
C PHE A 168 -3.27 -28.55 17.28
N ARG A 169 -3.50 -28.02 16.08
CA ARG A 169 -4.82 -28.10 15.43
C ARG A 169 -5.20 -29.54 15.03
N VAL A 170 -4.23 -30.34 14.58
CA VAL A 170 -4.45 -31.75 14.21
C VAL A 170 -4.62 -32.62 15.46
N ALA A 171 -3.92 -32.28 16.55
CA ALA A 171 -4.05 -32.99 17.85
C ALA A 171 -5.35 -32.66 18.60
N GLY A 172 -6.20 -31.75 18.08
CA GLY A 172 -7.52 -31.45 18.64
C GLY A 172 -7.49 -30.60 19.93
N LEU A 173 -6.37 -29.88 20.18
CA LEU A 173 -6.22 -28.95 21.30
C LEU A 173 -6.49 -27.50 20.90
#